data_f4d5969f39f5f96195d3c8457917fb15
#
_entry.id   f4d5969f39f5f96195d3c8457917fb15
#
_cell.length_a   1.000
_cell.length_b   1.000
_cell.length_c   1.000
_cell.angle_alpha   90.00
_cell.angle_beta   90.00
_cell.angle_gamma   90.00
#
_symmetry.space_group_name_H-M   'P 1'
#
loop_
_entity.id
_entity.type
_entity.pdbx_description
1 polymer ?
#
loop_
_entity_poly.entity_id
_entity_poly.type
_entity_poly.pdbx_seq_one_letter_code
_entity_poly.pdbx_strand_id
1 'polypeptide(L)'
;MSLLMFLPALAQISASASVPVSSQPISIGTSYTLSAPKLGEARAVNVVLPPSYAKSPAKRYPVLYLIDGGVEQDLLNVAGVALNGGIWGRSAEVIVVGIETKDRRRELVGPTQDPELFKKYPTAGSSAAFRAFIRDEVKPLIERNYRTNGQDAVIGESLAGLFVVETYMAEPGLFDGYGAIDPSLWWDKEALSKLAATKIGARQNDRPLFIAIAKEQSEEPAAVTRVVAAVRAEGGRLCFNPRPDLTHATIYQQLSPQALQFLLPPAEAPPAEFGFEVTCSPKS
;
A
#
# COMPACT_ATOMS: atom_id res chain seq x y z
N MET A 1 -69.23 -30.48 35.93
CA MET A 1 -68.65 -29.96 34.69
C MET A 1 -67.17 -29.74 34.93
N SER A 2 -66.32 -30.72 34.56
CA SER A 2 -64.85 -30.66 34.81
C SER A 2 -64.17 -30.26 33.51
N LEU A 3 -63.51 -29.12 33.53
CA LEU A 3 -62.78 -28.54 32.40
C LEU A 3 -61.37 -29.12 32.38
N LEU A 4 -61.06 -30.01 31.42
CA LEU A 4 -59.70 -30.49 31.16
C LEU A 4 -58.96 -29.41 30.34
N MET A 5 -57.94 -28.82 30.95
CA MET A 5 -56.95 -27.97 30.24
C MET A 5 -55.94 -28.90 29.56
N PHE A 6 -55.89 -28.84 28.22
CA PHE A 6 -54.80 -29.41 27.43
C PHE A 6 -53.66 -28.38 27.39
N LEU A 7 -52.53 -28.69 28.00
CA LEU A 7 -51.26 -27.96 27.77
C LEU A 7 -50.59 -28.54 26.51
N PRO A 8 -50.18 -27.69 25.57
CA PRO A 8 -49.39 -28.16 24.43
C PRO A 8 -47.98 -28.51 24.90
N ALA A 9 -47.52 -29.70 24.57
CA ALA A 9 -46.15 -30.13 24.74
C ALA A 9 -45.23 -29.29 23.80
N LEU A 10 -44.40 -28.46 24.38
CA LEU A 10 -43.30 -27.80 23.65
C LEU A 10 -42.25 -28.84 23.26
N ALA A 11 -42.21 -29.21 22.00
CA ALA A 11 -41.12 -30.02 21.44
C ALA A 11 -39.81 -29.23 21.55
N GLN A 12 -38.91 -29.66 22.42
CA GLN A 12 -37.54 -29.18 22.48
C GLN A 12 -36.83 -29.67 21.22
N ILE A 13 -36.57 -28.74 20.28
CA ILE A 13 -35.65 -28.96 19.17
C ILE A 13 -34.25 -28.93 19.77
N SER A 14 -33.66 -30.08 20.07
CA SER A 14 -32.26 -30.24 20.38
C SER A 14 -31.46 -29.90 19.12
N ALA A 15 -30.92 -28.69 19.04
CA ALA A 15 -29.93 -28.37 18.03
C ALA A 15 -28.67 -29.20 18.29
N SER A 16 -28.46 -30.22 17.49
CA SER A 16 -27.22 -30.99 17.49
C SER A 16 -26.11 -30.06 17.03
N ALA A 17 -25.23 -29.61 17.94
CA ALA A 17 -24.06 -28.86 17.59
C ALA A 17 -23.15 -29.72 16.72
N SER A 18 -22.87 -29.28 15.50
CA SER A 18 -21.93 -29.98 14.61
C SER A 18 -20.53 -29.93 15.22
N VAL A 19 -19.93 -31.09 15.43
CA VAL A 19 -18.53 -31.21 15.86
C VAL A 19 -17.64 -31.16 14.62
N PRO A 20 -16.64 -30.30 14.55
CA PRO A 20 -15.74 -30.23 13.40
C PRO A 20 -14.96 -31.56 13.27
N VAL A 21 -14.86 -32.07 12.05
CA VAL A 21 -14.12 -33.32 11.76
C VAL A 21 -12.62 -33.11 11.86
N SER A 22 -12.12 -31.92 11.47
CA SER A 22 -10.73 -31.53 11.60
C SER A 22 -10.60 -29.99 11.59
N SER A 23 -9.47 -29.47 12.05
CA SER A 23 -9.12 -28.06 11.93
C SER A 23 -7.65 -27.93 11.52
N GLN A 24 -7.35 -26.94 10.69
CA GLN A 24 -6.00 -26.58 10.27
C GLN A 24 -5.83 -25.07 10.30
N PRO A 25 -4.64 -24.56 10.65
CA PRO A 25 -4.34 -23.12 10.53
C PRO A 25 -4.43 -22.66 9.07
N ILE A 26 -4.89 -21.44 8.85
CA ILE A 26 -4.80 -20.76 7.55
C ILE A 26 -3.50 -19.97 7.53
N SER A 27 -2.56 -20.35 6.67
CA SER A 27 -1.33 -19.59 6.45
C SER A 27 -1.48 -18.72 5.20
N ILE A 28 -1.22 -17.41 5.34
CA ILE A 28 -1.28 -16.43 4.24
C ILE A 28 0.09 -16.10 3.65
N GLY A 29 1.19 -16.40 4.34
CA GLY A 29 2.53 -16.05 3.89
C GLY A 29 3.61 -16.38 4.90
N THR A 30 4.76 -15.75 4.73
CA THR A 30 5.95 -15.91 5.59
C THR A 30 6.33 -14.57 6.20
N SER A 31 6.56 -14.55 7.52
CA SER A 31 7.08 -13.38 8.23
C SER A 31 8.56 -13.57 8.56
N TYR A 32 9.37 -12.61 8.18
CA TYR A 32 10.80 -12.53 8.53
C TYR A 32 11.02 -11.46 9.60
N THR A 33 11.92 -11.73 10.53
CA THR A 33 12.44 -10.71 11.44
C THR A 33 13.82 -10.30 10.95
N LEU A 34 13.95 -9.07 10.44
CA LEU A 34 15.22 -8.53 9.94
C LEU A 34 15.83 -7.56 10.93
N SER A 35 17.15 -7.62 11.09
CA SER A 35 17.90 -6.56 11.76
C SER A 35 17.82 -5.27 10.95
N ALA A 36 17.51 -4.16 11.61
CA ALA A 36 17.50 -2.82 11.03
C ALA A 36 18.47 -1.91 11.79
N PRO A 37 19.79 -2.05 11.61
CA PRO A 37 20.81 -1.38 12.44
C PRO A 37 20.65 0.14 12.45
N LYS A 38 20.28 0.75 11.31
CA LYS A 38 20.06 2.19 11.18
C LYS A 38 18.83 2.69 11.94
N LEU A 39 17.92 1.77 12.31
CA LEU A 39 16.74 2.06 13.11
C LEU A 39 16.91 1.63 14.59
N GLY A 40 18.01 0.91 14.88
CA GLY A 40 18.35 0.43 16.23
C GLY A 40 17.48 -0.74 16.73
N GLU A 41 16.74 -1.40 15.85
CA GLU A 41 15.83 -2.50 16.23
C GLU A 41 15.55 -3.46 15.06
N ALA A 42 14.92 -4.60 15.37
CA ALA A 42 14.45 -5.53 14.34
C ALA A 42 13.07 -5.16 13.82
N ARG A 43 12.80 -5.53 12.56
CA ARG A 43 11.54 -5.28 11.82
C ARG A 43 10.95 -6.57 11.27
N ALA A 44 9.62 -6.66 11.31
CA ALA A 44 8.91 -7.70 10.57
C ALA A 44 8.79 -7.30 9.08
N VAL A 45 9.07 -8.27 8.23
CA VAL A 45 8.86 -8.20 6.78
C VAL A 45 8.02 -9.42 6.39
N ASN A 46 6.83 -9.15 5.89
CA ASN A 46 5.82 -10.16 5.61
C ASN A 46 5.71 -10.39 4.11
N VAL A 47 5.81 -11.64 3.66
CA VAL A 47 5.79 -11.99 2.24
C VAL A 47 4.58 -12.85 1.94
N VAL A 48 3.72 -12.39 1.03
CA VAL A 48 2.57 -13.13 0.51
C VAL A 48 2.79 -13.43 -0.95
N LEU A 49 2.69 -14.70 -1.32
CA LEU A 49 2.95 -15.18 -2.67
C LEU A 49 1.66 -15.32 -3.48
N PRO A 50 1.69 -15.04 -4.78
CA PRO A 50 0.53 -15.25 -5.64
C PRO A 50 0.22 -16.75 -5.79
N PRO A 51 -1.04 -17.15 -6.06
CA PRO A 51 -1.47 -18.56 -6.11
C PRO A 51 -0.72 -19.41 -7.14
N SER A 52 -0.25 -18.80 -8.23
CA SER A 52 0.51 -19.50 -9.25
C SER A 52 1.97 -19.76 -8.85
N TYR A 53 2.48 -19.15 -7.78
CA TYR A 53 3.89 -19.24 -7.41
C TYR A 53 4.36 -20.68 -7.23
N ALA A 54 3.63 -21.51 -6.48
CA ALA A 54 3.98 -22.92 -6.30
C ALA A 54 3.72 -23.78 -7.55
N LYS A 55 2.73 -23.38 -8.38
CA LYS A 55 2.29 -24.15 -9.55
C LYS A 55 3.13 -23.89 -10.81
N SER A 56 3.81 -22.73 -10.87
CA SER A 56 4.57 -22.28 -12.04
C SER A 56 6.03 -22.01 -11.68
N PRO A 57 6.88 -23.03 -11.51
CA PRO A 57 8.24 -22.88 -10.99
C PRO A 57 9.17 -22.04 -11.87
N ALA A 58 8.89 -21.93 -13.16
CA ALA A 58 9.67 -21.09 -14.09
C ALA A 58 9.21 -19.62 -14.13
N LYS A 59 8.02 -19.31 -13.62
CA LYS A 59 7.46 -17.96 -13.64
C LYS A 59 8.16 -17.05 -12.63
N ARG A 60 8.45 -15.83 -13.05
CA ARG A 60 8.99 -14.76 -12.23
C ARG A 60 7.93 -13.68 -12.07
N TYR A 61 7.95 -12.98 -10.96
CA TYR A 61 6.87 -12.07 -10.54
C TYR A 61 7.40 -10.68 -10.24
N PRO A 62 6.66 -9.63 -10.55
CA PRO A 62 6.93 -8.31 -10.01
C PRO A 62 6.66 -8.30 -8.50
N VAL A 63 7.26 -7.34 -7.80
CA VAL A 63 7.15 -7.19 -6.36
C VAL A 63 6.35 -5.92 -6.01
N LEU A 64 5.35 -6.05 -5.15
CA LEU A 64 4.66 -4.92 -4.55
C LEU A 64 5.13 -4.75 -3.10
N TYR A 65 5.90 -3.69 -2.84
CA TYR A 65 6.27 -3.29 -1.49
C TYR A 65 5.17 -2.46 -0.86
N LEU A 66 4.75 -2.84 0.34
CA LEU A 66 3.71 -2.20 1.11
C LEU A 66 4.31 -1.59 2.37
N ILE A 67 4.19 -0.28 2.51
CA ILE A 67 4.51 0.44 3.74
C ILE A 67 3.32 0.32 4.70
N ASP A 68 3.55 0.27 6.00
CA ASP A 68 2.57 -0.18 7.01
C ASP A 68 2.09 -1.62 6.75
N GLY A 69 3.02 -2.49 6.37
CA GLY A 69 2.74 -3.86 5.94
C GLY A 69 2.80 -4.90 7.07
N GLY A 70 2.55 -4.53 8.32
CA GLY A 70 2.32 -5.45 9.42
C GLY A 70 1.02 -6.24 9.29
N VAL A 71 0.92 -7.38 9.96
CA VAL A 71 -0.30 -8.22 9.93
C VAL A 71 -1.52 -7.48 10.52
N GLU A 72 -1.28 -6.61 11.50
CA GLU A 72 -2.29 -5.75 12.12
C GLU A 72 -2.38 -4.36 11.47
N GLN A 73 -1.72 -4.18 10.34
CA GLN A 73 -1.74 -2.98 9.50
C GLN A 73 -2.42 -3.31 8.15
N ASP A 74 -1.87 -2.81 7.04
CA ASP A 74 -2.54 -2.91 5.74
C ASP A 74 -2.25 -4.21 4.97
N LEU A 75 -1.45 -5.14 5.52
CA LEU A 75 -1.04 -6.36 4.81
C LEU A 75 -2.23 -7.15 4.26
N LEU A 76 -3.24 -7.42 5.10
CA LEU A 76 -4.36 -8.28 4.70
C LEU A 76 -5.22 -7.63 3.61
N ASN A 77 -5.42 -6.31 3.70
CA ASN A 77 -6.15 -5.55 2.70
C ASN A 77 -5.43 -5.62 1.34
N VAL A 78 -4.16 -5.25 1.29
CA VAL A 78 -3.40 -5.16 0.03
C VAL A 78 -3.09 -6.53 -0.55
N ALA A 79 -2.83 -7.54 0.29
CA ALA A 79 -2.68 -8.92 -0.17
C ALA A 79 -3.97 -9.44 -0.82
N GLY A 80 -5.14 -9.12 -0.25
CA GLY A 80 -6.44 -9.43 -0.86
C GLY A 80 -6.66 -8.73 -2.20
N VAL A 81 -6.30 -7.46 -2.29
CA VAL A 81 -6.35 -6.68 -3.56
C VAL A 81 -5.44 -7.30 -4.61
N ALA A 82 -4.20 -7.65 -4.26
CA ALA A 82 -3.23 -8.25 -5.16
C ALA A 82 -3.69 -9.64 -5.65
N LEU A 83 -4.24 -10.45 -4.73
CA LEU A 83 -4.82 -11.76 -5.06
C LEU A 83 -5.96 -11.63 -6.07
N ASN A 84 -6.93 -10.77 -5.80
CA ASN A 84 -8.06 -10.54 -6.70
C ASN A 84 -7.61 -9.95 -8.04
N GLY A 85 -6.68 -9.00 -8.01
CA GLY A 85 -6.12 -8.40 -9.22
C GLY A 85 -5.51 -9.44 -10.16
N GLY A 86 -4.71 -10.36 -9.62
CA GLY A 86 -4.11 -11.46 -10.37
C GLY A 86 -5.11 -12.48 -10.88
N ILE A 87 -6.11 -12.87 -10.06
CA ILE A 87 -7.15 -13.84 -10.44
C ILE A 87 -7.99 -13.33 -11.61
N TRP A 88 -8.36 -12.06 -11.60
CA TRP A 88 -9.22 -11.46 -12.62
C TRP A 88 -8.45 -10.79 -13.77
N GLY A 89 -7.12 -10.84 -13.77
CA GLY A 89 -6.28 -10.18 -14.77
C GLY A 89 -6.38 -8.65 -14.75
N ARG A 90 -6.78 -8.06 -13.61
CA ARG A 90 -6.79 -6.60 -13.43
C ARG A 90 -5.38 -6.04 -13.29
N SER A 91 -4.51 -6.76 -12.60
CA SER A 91 -3.09 -6.46 -12.43
C SER A 91 -2.24 -7.70 -12.68
N ALA A 92 -0.94 -7.54 -12.77
CA ALA A 92 -0.03 -8.68 -12.72
C ALA A 92 -0.23 -9.47 -11.41
N GLU A 93 0.04 -10.76 -11.43
CA GLU A 93 0.25 -11.52 -10.21
C GLU A 93 1.57 -11.06 -9.57
N VAL A 94 1.53 -10.62 -8.33
CA VAL A 94 2.67 -10.01 -7.64
C VAL A 94 3.05 -10.76 -6.37
N ILE A 95 4.33 -10.67 -5.98
CA ILE A 95 4.77 -10.98 -4.63
C ILE A 95 4.49 -9.73 -3.80
N VAL A 96 3.67 -9.82 -2.75
CA VAL A 96 3.44 -8.72 -1.81
C VAL A 96 4.47 -8.80 -0.69
N VAL A 97 5.17 -7.70 -0.44
CA VAL A 97 6.17 -7.56 0.62
C VAL A 97 5.73 -6.46 1.57
N GLY A 98 5.09 -6.83 2.66
CA GLY A 98 4.65 -5.91 3.70
C GLY A 98 5.79 -5.57 4.66
N ILE A 99 6.12 -4.30 4.80
CA ILE A 99 7.15 -3.80 5.70
C ILE A 99 6.45 -3.14 6.89
N GLU A 100 6.58 -3.76 8.07
CA GLU A 100 5.98 -3.25 9.30
C GLU A 100 6.61 -1.91 9.70
N THR A 101 5.78 -0.95 10.10
CA THR A 101 6.20 0.27 10.81
C THR A 101 5.83 0.14 12.28
N LYS A 102 6.71 0.61 13.19
CA LYS A 102 6.47 0.63 14.63
C LYS A 102 6.16 2.03 15.15
N ASP A 103 6.94 3.00 14.72
CA ASP A 103 6.70 4.41 14.98
C ASP A 103 6.60 5.15 13.63
N ARG A 104 5.38 5.29 13.14
CA ARG A 104 5.10 5.89 11.82
C ARG A 104 5.69 7.30 11.67
N ARG A 105 5.73 8.09 12.75
CA ARG A 105 6.28 9.45 12.67
C ARG A 105 7.79 9.46 12.70
N ARG A 106 8.43 8.49 13.35
CA ARG A 106 9.87 8.30 13.22
C ARG A 106 10.27 7.87 11.81
N GLU A 107 9.56 6.89 11.27
CA GLU A 107 9.98 6.11 10.11
C GLU A 107 9.50 6.66 8.78
N LEU A 108 8.37 7.37 8.77
CA LEU A 108 7.70 7.75 7.53
C LEU A 108 7.80 9.25 7.20
N VAL A 109 8.47 10.04 8.04
CA VAL A 109 8.64 11.47 7.80
C VAL A 109 10.10 11.88 7.90
N GLY A 110 10.47 12.89 7.12
CA GLY A 110 11.78 13.54 7.20
C GLY A 110 11.91 14.43 8.45
N PRO A 111 13.14 14.91 8.74
CA PRO A 111 13.37 15.83 9.84
C PRO A 111 12.51 17.09 9.71
N THR A 112 11.90 17.52 10.81
CA THR A 112 11.12 18.75 10.88
C THR A 112 11.93 19.89 11.49
N GLN A 113 11.71 21.13 11.04
CA GLN A 113 12.21 22.35 11.64
C GLN A 113 11.10 23.04 12.50
N ASP A 114 9.90 22.49 12.55
CA ASP A 114 8.81 23.02 13.35
C ASP A 114 8.96 22.58 14.82
N PRO A 115 9.24 23.52 15.76
CA PRO A 115 9.42 23.18 17.18
C PRO A 115 8.20 22.52 17.83
N GLU A 116 6.98 22.87 17.39
CA GLU A 116 5.76 22.30 17.93
C GLU A 116 5.58 20.85 17.47
N LEU A 117 5.90 20.55 16.19
CA LEU A 117 5.91 19.17 15.70
C LEU A 117 6.99 18.35 16.41
N PHE A 118 8.19 18.89 16.57
CA PHE A 118 9.27 18.19 17.28
C PHE A 118 8.92 17.93 18.75
N LYS A 119 8.32 18.90 19.43
CA LYS A 119 7.85 18.73 20.81
C LYS A 119 6.76 17.64 20.91
N LYS A 120 5.83 17.63 19.97
CA LYS A 120 4.72 16.66 19.94
C LYS A 120 5.16 15.25 19.52
N TYR A 121 6.13 15.15 18.63
CA TYR A 121 6.63 13.92 18.04
C TYR A 121 8.16 13.88 18.06
N PRO A 122 8.77 13.71 19.24
CA PRO A 122 10.23 13.86 19.42
C PRO A 122 11.05 12.79 18.67
N THR A 123 10.43 11.70 18.23
CA THR A 123 11.06 10.62 17.46
C THR A 123 11.02 10.87 15.94
N ALA A 124 10.28 11.87 15.48
CA ALA A 124 10.07 12.13 14.04
C ALA A 124 11.39 12.43 13.30
N GLY A 125 11.47 11.98 12.03
CA GLY A 125 12.54 12.43 11.15
C GLY A 125 13.55 11.39 10.68
N SER A 126 13.23 10.09 10.72
CA SER A 126 14.14 9.01 10.30
C SER A 126 13.74 8.31 9.00
N SER A 127 12.95 8.96 8.13
CA SER A 127 12.51 8.37 6.85
C SER A 127 13.67 7.92 5.97
N ALA A 128 14.78 8.67 5.96
CA ALA A 128 15.99 8.30 5.24
C ALA A 128 16.62 6.98 5.76
N ALA A 129 16.59 6.76 7.07
CA ALA A 129 17.08 5.51 7.67
C ALA A 129 16.14 4.34 7.33
N PHE A 130 14.82 4.57 7.28
CA PHE A 130 13.85 3.56 6.87
C PHE A 130 13.97 3.23 5.38
N ARG A 131 14.17 4.22 4.49
CA ARG A 131 14.51 3.95 3.08
C ARG A 131 15.78 3.12 2.93
N ALA A 132 16.82 3.47 3.69
CA ALA A 132 18.06 2.71 3.67
C ALA A 132 17.87 1.26 4.13
N PHE A 133 17.04 0.99 5.15
CA PHE A 133 16.69 -0.37 5.55
C PHE A 133 15.99 -1.13 4.42
N ILE A 134 15.06 -0.51 3.73
CA ILE A 134 14.37 -1.13 2.58
C ILE A 134 15.38 -1.48 1.48
N ARG A 135 16.25 -0.53 1.13
CA ARG A 135 17.25 -0.70 0.08
C ARG A 135 18.30 -1.75 0.40
N ASP A 136 18.85 -1.68 1.63
CA ASP A 136 20.05 -2.41 1.99
C ASP A 136 19.74 -3.82 2.56
N GLU A 137 18.55 -4.02 3.16
CA GLU A 137 18.19 -5.25 3.86
C GLU A 137 16.98 -5.96 3.22
N VAL A 138 15.87 -5.24 3.00
CA VAL A 138 14.61 -5.85 2.56
C VAL A 138 14.72 -6.31 1.10
N LYS A 139 15.06 -5.41 0.18
CA LYS A 139 15.14 -5.74 -1.25
C LYS A 139 16.12 -6.89 -1.53
N PRO A 140 17.36 -6.91 -0.98
CA PRO A 140 18.27 -8.03 -1.14
C PRO A 140 17.75 -9.35 -0.57
N LEU A 141 16.98 -9.33 0.54
CA LEU A 141 16.33 -10.55 1.04
C LEU A 141 15.35 -11.11 0.01
N ILE A 142 14.49 -10.26 -0.54
CA ILE A 142 13.46 -10.67 -1.50
C ILE A 142 14.10 -11.20 -2.78
N GLU A 143 15.07 -10.50 -3.34
CA GLU A 143 15.75 -10.91 -4.56
C GLU A 143 16.49 -12.26 -4.43
N ARG A 144 17.08 -12.54 -3.26
CA ARG A 144 17.78 -13.81 -3.01
C ARG A 144 16.85 -15.00 -2.80
N ASN A 145 15.66 -14.77 -2.22
CA ASN A 145 14.81 -15.87 -1.77
C ASN A 145 13.60 -16.11 -2.66
N TYR A 146 13.26 -15.19 -3.55
CA TYR A 146 12.05 -15.27 -4.36
C TYR A 146 12.34 -15.08 -5.86
N ARG A 147 11.44 -15.63 -6.67
CA ARG A 147 11.54 -15.52 -8.13
C ARG A 147 10.95 -14.18 -8.59
N THR A 148 11.72 -13.12 -8.44
CA THR A 148 11.38 -11.79 -8.93
C THR A 148 11.73 -11.64 -10.41
N ASN A 149 10.99 -10.78 -11.14
CA ASN A 149 11.29 -10.44 -12.54
C ASN A 149 12.10 -9.14 -12.70
N GLY A 150 12.49 -8.51 -11.57
CA GLY A 150 13.21 -7.25 -11.52
C GLY A 150 12.33 -6.01 -11.55
N GLN A 151 11.03 -6.13 -11.79
CA GLN A 151 10.08 -5.01 -11.72
C GLN A 151 9.49 -4.92 -10.31
N ASP A 152 9.36 -3.70 -9.79
CA ASP A 152 8.73 -3.49 -8.49
C ASP A 152 7.95 -2.16 -8.39
N ALA A 153 7.11 -2.07 -7.35
CA ALA A 153 6.43 -0.84 -7.00
C ALA A 153 6.28 -0.74 -5.48
N VAL A 154 6.10 0.47 -4.98
CA VAL A 154 5.79 0.74 -3.57
C VAL A 154 4.42 1.41 -3.45
N ILE A 155 3.66 1.03 -2.42
CA ILE A 155 2.36 1.65 -2.12
C ILE A 155 2.25 1.97 -0.64
N GLY A 156 1.53 3.06 -0.32
CA GLY A 156 1.20 3.43 1.05
C GLY A 156 0.13 4.49 1.13
N GLU A 157 -0.56 4.55 2.28
CA GLU A 157 -1.60 5.53 2.58
C GLU A 157 -1.17 6.50 3.68
N SER A 158 -1.71 7.71 3.65
CA SER A 158 -1.53 8.69 4.74
C SER A 158 -0.05 9.07 4.94
N LEU A 159 0.54 8.82 6.10
CA LEU A 159 1.97 9.00 6.34
C LEU A 159 2.83 8.04 5.52
N ALA A 160 2.35 6.83 5.23
CA ALA A 160 3.03 5.92 4.31
C ALA A 160 2.98 6.46 2.87
N GLY A 161 1.88 7.10 2.47
CA GLY A 161 1.79 7.85 1.21
C GLY A 161 2.75 9.04 1.15
N LEU A 162 2.92 9.78 2.25
CA LEU A 162 3.93 10.84 2.37
C LEU A 162 5.35 10.29 2.15
N PHE A 163 5.68 9.16 2.81
CA PHE A 163 6.96 8.47 2.63
C PHE A 163 7.19 8.04 1.17
N VAL A 164 6.14 7.56 0.50
CA VAL A 164 6.19 7.19 -0.93
C VAL A 164 6.54 8.41 -1.78
N VAL A 165 5.89 9.56 -1.58
CA VAL A 165 6.19 10.81 -2.31
C VAL A 165 7.59 11.31 -1.97
N GLU A 166 8.00 11.28 -0.70
CA GLU A 166 9.36 11.66 -0.28
C GLU A 166 10.41 10.78 -0.96
N THR A 167 10.16 9.47 -1.04
CA THR A 167 11.07 8.51 -1.69
C THR A 167 11.15 8.76 -3.20
N TYR A 168 10.02 9.01 -3.87
CA TYR A 168 9.96 9.40 -5.27
C TYR A 168 10.81 10.64 -5.57
N MET A 169 10.82 11.62 -4.66
CA MET A 169 11.61 12.86 -4.80
C MET A 169 13.10 12.65 -4.45
N ALA A 170 13.40 11.88 -3.41
CA ALA A 170 14.76 11.75 -2.87
C ALA A 170 15.57 10.64 -3.56
N GLU A 171 14.98 9.49 -3.77
CA GLU A 171 15.62 8.29 -4.33
C GLU A 171 14.72 7.62 -5.39
N PRO A 172 14.44 8.29 -6.53
CA PRO A 172 13.50 7.78 -7.54
C PRO A 172 13.89 6.45 -8.17
N GLY A 173 15.14 6.04 -8.04
CA GLY A 173 15.62 4.74 -8.49
C GLY A 173 15.42 3.59 -7.50
N LEU A 174 14.84 3.85 -6.31
CA LEU A 174 14.62 2.80 -5.31
C LEU A 174 13.52 1.83 -5.75
N PHE A 175 12.49 2.34 -6.43
CA PHE A 175 11.41 1.53 -7.00
C PHE A 175 11.14 1.91 -8.46
N ASP A 176 10.51 0.99 -9.20
CA ASP A 176 10.08 1.24 -10.57
C ASP A 176 8.75 1.99 -10.65
N GLY A 177 7.90 1.89 -9.61
CA GLY A 177 6.62 2.58 -9.54
C GLY A 177 6.23 3.00 -8.13
N TYR A 178 5.42 4.07 -8.02
CA TYR A 178 5.09 4.73 -6.76
C TYR A 178 3.58 4.95 -6.64
N GLY A 179 2.97 4.46 -5.58
CA GLY A 179 1.55 4.61 -5.27
C GLY A 179 1.34 5.32 -3.94
N ALA A 180 0.94 6.59 -3.97
CA ALA A 180 0.63 7.39 -2.80
C ALA A 180 -0.87 7.63 -2.71
N ILE A 181 -1.54 7.01 -1.74
CA ILE A 181 -2.97 7.17 -1.52
C ILE A 181 -3.19 8.08 -0.32
N ASP A 182 -3.89 9.17 -0.57
CA ASP A 182 -4.21 10.24 0.39
C ASP A 182 -3.00 10.68 1.24
N PRO A 183 -1.84 10.98 0.57
CA PRO A 183 -0.58 11.24 1.26
C PRO A 183 -0.68 12.44 2.20
N SER A 184 -0.15 12.32 3.42
CA SER A 184 -0.17 13.39 4.43
C SER A 184 0.75 14.57 4.07
N LEU A 185 0.58 15.16 2.88
CA LEU A 185 1.42 16.26 2.37
C LEU A 185 1.27 17.58 3.18
N TRP A 186 0.28 17.65 4.06
CA TRP A 186 0.09 18.71 5.04
C TRP A 186 1.16 18.72 6.16
N TRP A 187 1.88 17.59 6.35
CA TRP A 187 2.92 17.46 7.37
C TRP A 187 3.97 18.55 7.25
N ASP A 188 4.43 19.05 8.42
CA ASP A 188 5.47 20.10 8.54
C ASP A 188 5.16 21.33 7.67
N LYS A 189 3.93 21.83 7.78
CA LYS A 189 3.47 22.99 7.00
C LYS A 189 3.73 22.82 5.49
N GLU A 190 3.51 21.60 4.99
CA GLU A 190 3.65 21.23 3.58
C GLU A 190 5.13 21.30 3.06
N ALA A 191 6.10 21.15 3.96
CA ALA A 191 7.53 21.33 3.63
C ALA A 191 7.97 20.47 2.44
N LEU A 192 7.53 19.19 2.40
CA LEU A 192 7.89 18.27 1.31
C LEU A 192 7.39 18.79 -0.04
N SER A 193 6.11 19.16 -0.14
CA SER A 193 5.51 19.57 -1.41
C SER A 193 6.10 20.90 -1.94
N LYS A 194 6.57 21.77 -1.05
CA LYS A 194 7.24 23.03 -1.43
C LYS A 194 8.57 22.79 -2.14
N LEU A 195 9.17 21.61 -1.97
CA LEU A 195 10.40 21.21 -2.66
C LEU A 195 10.14 20.52 -4.01
N ALA A 196 8.90 20.24 -4.37
CA ALA A 196 8.58 19.43 -5.54
C ALA A 196 9.21 19.96 -6.84
N ALA A 197 9.07 21.26 -7.13
CA ALA A 197 9.60 21.87 -8.33
C ALA A 197 11.14 21.84 -8.46
N THR A 198 11.86 21.60 -7.36
CA THR A 198 13.33 21.53 -7.34
C THR A 198 13.87 20.11 -7.23
N LYS A 199 13.05 19.17 -6.78
CA LYS A 199 13.45 17.78 -6.53
C LYS A 199 12.95 16.80 -7.57
N ILE A 200 11.85 17.12 -8.25
CA ILE A 200 11.32 16.32 -9.35
C ILE A 200 11.94 16.82 -10.65
N GLY A 201 12.47 15.93 -11.45
CA GLY A 201 13.17 16.22 -12.70
C GLY A 201 13.23 14.97 -13.59
N ALA A 202 14.09 14.99 -14.60
CA ALA A 202 14.16 13.92 -15.62
C ALA A 202 14.39 12.51 -15.07
N ARG A 203 14.96 12.37 -13.87
CA ARG A 203 15.17 11.05 -13.23
C ARG A 203 13.89 10.31 -12.87
N GLN A 204 12.77 11.02 -12.75
CA GLN A 204 11.46 10.47 -12.43
C GLN A 204 10.63 10.09 -13.68
N ASN A 205 11.05 10.49 -14.88
CA ASN A 205 10.21 10.37 -16.10
C ASN A 205 9.76 8.94 -16.39
N ASP A 206 10.63 7.95 -16.17
CA ASP A 206 10.32 6.53 -16.37
C ASP A 206 9.71 5.85 -15.12
N ARG A 207 9.39 6.62 -14.07
CA ARG A 207 8.86 6.14 -12.81
C ARG A 207 7.40 6.57 -12.66
N PRO A 208 6.43 5.68 -12.97
CA PRO A 208 5.02 6.02 -12.81
C PRO A 208 4.68 6.37 -11.37
N LEU A 209 3.93 7.46 -11.21
CA LEU A 209 3.40 7.91 -9.94
C LEU A 209 1.88 7.88 -9.98
N PHE A 210 1.25 7.10 -9.10
CA PHE A 210 -0.17 7.15 -8.81
C PHE A 210 -0.39 7.97 -7.55
N ILE A 211 -1.21 9.02 -7.62
CA ILE A 211 -1.65 9.80 -6.44
C ILE A 211 -3.16 9.86 -6.44
N ALA A 212 -3.78 9.43 -5.35
CA ALA A 212 -5.19 9.66 -5.08
C ALA A 212 -5.33 10.52 -3.82
N ILE A 213 -6.36 11.39 -3.78
CA ILE A 213 -6.68 12.20 -2.60
C ILE A 213 -8.16 12.10 -2.27
N ALA A 214 -8.46 12.02 -0.96
CA ALA A 214 -9.81 12.01 -0.42
C ALA A 214 -10.42 13.42 -0.38
N LYS A 215 -11.66 13.50 0.09
CA LYS A 215 -12.44 14.74 0.23
C LYS A 215 -11.67 15.81 0.99
N GLU A 216 -11.09 15.46 2.13
CA GLU A 216 -10.43 16.39 3.04
C GLU A 216 -9.25 17.10 2.37
N GLN A 217 -8.47 16.41 1.55
CA GLN A 217 -7.38 17.01 0.78
C GLN A 217 -7.86 17.67 -0.52
N SER A 218 -9.03 17.26 -1.03
CA SER A 218 -9.62 17.86 -2.23
C SER A 218 -10.16 19.28 -1.96
N GLU A 219 -10.48 19.59 -0.70
CA GLU A 219 -10.92 20.93 -0.28
C GLU A 219 -9.75 21.91 -0.17
N GLU A 220 -8.55 21.44 0.17
CA GLU A 220 -7.31 22.24 0.26
C GLU A 220 -6.15 21.57 -0.53
N PRO A 221 -6.22 21.49 -1.86
CA PRO A 221 -5.33 20.64 -2.65
C PRO A 221 -3.94 21.25 -2.91
N ALA A 222 -3.57 22.39 -2.31
CA ALA A 222 -2.36 23.14 -2.64
C ALA A 222 -1.08 22.27 -2.57
N ALA A 223 -0.95 21.42 -1.55
CA ALA A 223 0.22 20.58 -1.36
C ALA A 223 0.34 19.52 -2.47
N VAL A 224 -0.74 18.80 -2.77
CA VAL A 224 -0.73 17.79 -3.83
C VAL A 224 -0.60 18.42 -5.21
N THR A 225 -1.23 19.58 -5.43
CA THR A 225 -1.14 20.31 -6.70
C THR A 225 0.30 20.67 -7.06
N ARG A 226 1.13 21.07 -6.08
CA ARG A 226 2.56 21.32 -6.33
C ARG A 226 3.31 20.08 -6.81
N VAL A 227 3.06 18.92 -6.20
CA VAL A 227 3.69 17.65 -6.62
C VAL A 227 3.21 17.26 -8.02
N VAL A 228 1.90 17.27 -8.26
CA VAL A 228 1.29 16.94 -9.56
C VAL A 228 1.81 17.87 -10.66
N ALA A 229 1.86 19.17 -10.41
CA ALA A 229 2.39 20.16 -11.37
C ALA A 229 3.86 19.91 -11.70
N ALA A 230 4.69 19.61 -10.71
CA ALA A 230 6.11 19.33 -10.94
C ALA A 230 6.31 18.06 -11.78
N VAL A 231 5.57 16.97 -11.50
CA VAL A 231 5.65 15.73 -12.32
C VAL A 231 5.19 15.98 -13.76
N ARG A 232 4.11 16.74 -13.94
CA ARG A 232 3.59 17.09 -15.27
C ARG A 232 4.56 17.97 -16.07
N ALA A 233 5.19 18.94 -15.42
CA ALA A 233 6.16 19.83 -16.04
C ALA A 233 7.35 19.06 -16.64
N GLU A 234 7.78 17.98 -16.00
CA GLU A 234 8.87 17.11 -16.46
C GLU A 234 8.40 16.02 -17.45
N GLY A 235 7.11 15.95 -17.77
CA GLY A 235 6.56 14.91 -18.66
C GLY A 235 6.47 13.52 -18.03
N GLY A 236 6.52 13.42 -16.69
CA GLY A 236 6.48 12.16 -15.97
C GLY A 236 5.15 11.40 -16.14
N ARG A 237 5.20 10.09 -16.05
CA ARG A 237 4.02 9.22 -16.10
C ARG A 237 3.24 9.31 -14.80
N LEU A 238 2.15 10.09 -14.80
CA LEU A 238 1.33 10.39 -13.63
C LEU A 238 -0.12 9.93 -13.82
N CYS A 239 -0.68 9.28 -12.80
CA CYS A 239 -2.11 9.15 -12.59
C CYS A 239 -2.51 9.93 -11.34
N PHE A 240 -3.20 11.06 -11.51
CA PHE A 240 -3.79 11.81 -10.42
C PHE A 240 -5.30 11.54 -10.36
N ASN A 241 -5.78 11.06 -9.21
CA ASN A 241 -7.16 10.63 -9.01
C ASN A 241 -7.76 11.29 -7.76
N PRO A 242 -8.30 12.53 -7.86
CA PRO A 242 -9.03 13.16 -6.77
C PRO A 242 -10.40 12.51 -6.59
N ARG A 243 -10.74 12.15 -5.36
CA ARG A 243 -11.98 11.46 -4.97
C ARG A 243 -12.70 12.23 -3.85
N PRO A 244 -13.37 13.36 -4.18
CA PRO A 244 -14.13 14.14 -3.21
C PRO A 244 -15.35 13.38 -2.67
N ASP A 245 -15.72 12.27 -3.26
CA ASP A 245 -16.78 11.34 -2.84
C ASP A 245 -16.31 10.33 -1.77
N LEU A 246 -15.00 10.22 -1.51
CA LEU A 246 -14.40 9.33 -0.53
C LEU A 246 -13.77 10.11 0.62
N THR A 247 -13.75 9.49 1.80
CA THR A 247 -13.04 10.00 2.98
C THR A 247 -11.68 9.32 3.12
N HIS A 248 -10.81 9.87 3.98
CA HIS A 248 -9.55 9.24 4.35
C HIS A 248 -9.71 7.78 4.78
N ALA A 249 -10.78 7.46 5.51
CA ALA A 249 -11.03 6.10 6.00
C ALA A 249 -11.49 5.10 4.92
N THR A 250 -11.90 5.56 3.74
CA THR A 250 -12.50 4.70 2.70
C THR A 250 -11.72 4.67 1.39
N ILE A 251 -10.83 5.63 1.17
CA ILE A 251 -10.15 5.80 -0.11
C ILE A 251 -9.16 4.66 -0.40
N TYR A 252 -8.46 4.15 0.62
CA TYR A 252 -7.42 3.16 0.42
C TYR A 252 -7.95 1.87 -0.20
N GLN A 253 -9.03 1.32 0.38
CA GLN A 253 -9.65 0.07 -0.11
C GLN A 253 -10.19 0.21 -1.54
N GLN A 254 -10.65 1.40 -1.91
CA GLN A 254 -11.23 1.63 -3.23
C GLN A 254 -10.18 1.95 -4.30
N LEU A 255 -9.08 2.60 -3.92
CA LEU A 255 -8.07 3.07 -4.89
C LEU A 255 -6.83 2.19 -4.98
N SER A 256 -6.52 1.36 -3.99
CA SER A 256 -5.40 0.42 -4.08
C SER A 256 -5.51 -0.56 -5.26
N PRO A 257 -6.71 -1.06 -5.69
CA PRO A 257 -6.82 -1.86 -6.91
C PRO A 257 -6.46 -1.09 -8.19
N GLN A 258 -6.83 0.21 -8.28
CA GLN A 258 -6.48 1.05 -9.43
C GLN A 258 -4.99 1.40 -9.43
N ALA A 259 -4.43 1.69 -8.25
CA ALA A 259 -3.00 1.94 -8.09
C ALA A 259 -2.18 0.73 -8.54
N LEU A 260 -2.55 -0.48 -8.09
CA LEU A 260 -1.87 -1.71 -8.48
C LEU A 260 -1.97 -1.95 -9.99
N GLN A 261 -3.14 -1.77 -10.59
CA GLN A 261 -3.35 -1.89 -12.05
C GLN A 261 -2.49 -0.89 -12.85
N PHE A 262 -2.35 0.34 -12.37
CA PHE A 262 -1.56 1.37 -13.03
C PHE A 262 -0.05 1.11 -12.91
N LEU A 263 0.42 0.67 -11.74
CA LEU A 263 1.84 0.48 -11.44
C LEU A 263 2.37 -0.85 -11.98
N LEU A 264 1.59 -1.91 -11.83
CA LEU A 264 1.94 -3.28 -12.21
C LEU A 264 0.81 -3.89 -13.04
N PRO A 265 0.59 -3.38 -14.27
CA PRO A 265 -0.47 -3.85 -15.15
C PRO A 265 -0.29 -5.32 -15.52
N PRO A 266 -1.36 -6.03 -15.89
CA PRO A 266 -1.26 -7.37 -16.44
C PRO A 266 -0.55 -7.35 -17.80
N ALA A 267 -0.01 -8.49 -18.23
CA ALA A 267 0.63 -8.62 -19.54
C ALA A 267 -0.34 -8.37 -20.70
N GLU A 268 -1.59 -8.76 -20.53
CA GLU A 268 -2.69 -8.55 -21.49
C GLU A 268 -3.79 -7.74 -20.78
N ALA A 269 -4.37 -6.78 -21.49
CA ALA A 269 -5.48 -6.00 -20.95
C ALA A 269 -6.68 -6.91 -20.63
N PRO A 270 -7.34 -6.73 -19.48
CA PRO A 270 -8.54 -7.50 -19.14
C PRO A 270 -9.69 -7.18 -20.10
N PRO A 271 -10.64 -8.09 -20.29
CA PRO A 271 -11.85 -7.84 -21.07
C PRO A 271 -12.58 -6.57 -20.61
N ALA A 272 -13.03 -5.75 -21.55
CA ALA A 272 -13.67 -4.45 -21.25
C ALA A 272 -14.94 -4.62 -20.39
N GLU A 273 -15.66 -5.74 -20.55
CA GLU A 273 -16.86 -6.06 -19.78
C GLU A 273 -16.60 -6.25 -18.27
N PHE A 274 -15.34 -6.44 -17.85
CA PHE A 274 -14.99 -6.51 -16.43
C PHE A 274 -15.03 -5.14 -15.74
N GLY A 275 -15.04 -4.05 -16.51
CA GLY A 275 -15.14 -2.69 -15.97
C GLY A 275 -13.93 -2.27 -15.12
N PHE A 276 -12.76 -2.84 -15.38
CA PHE A 276 -11.52 -2.47 -14.66
C PHE A 276 -10.92 -1.21 -15.28
N GLU A 277 -11.35 -0.07 -14.81
CA GLU A 277 -10.83 1.22 -15.25
C GLU A 277 -9.87 1.82 -14.22
N VAL A 278 -8.82 2.47 -14.73
CA VAL A 278 -7.97 3.36 -13.95
C VAL A 278 -8.37 4.79 -14.28
N THR A 279 -9.00 5.46 -13.34
CA THR A 279 -9.44 6.85 -13.51
C THR A 279 -8.31 7.80 -13.16
N CYS A 280 -7.87 8.59 -14.12
CA CYS A 280 -6.86 9.62 -13.91
C CYS A 280 -7.41 10.96 -14.38
N SER A 281 -7.18 12.02 -13.61
CA SER A 281 -7.52 13.38 -14.05
C SER A 281 -6.78 13.70 -15.35
N PRO A 282 -7.45 14.32 -16.32
CA PRO A 282 -6.85 14.66 -17.61
C PRO A 282 -5.61 15.55 -17.40
N LYS A 283 -4.68 15.49 -18.35
CA LYS A 283 -3.62 16.50 -18.45
C LYS A 283 -4.31 17.84 -18.67
N SER A 284 -4.15 18.75 -17.69
CA SER A 284 -4.63 20.14 -17.82
C SER A 284 -3.83 20.87 -18.90
#